data_8a8c06fecf8231363e49cdb643a0553b
#
_entry.id   8a8c06fecf8231363e49cdb643a0553b
#
_cell.length_a   1.000
_cell.length_b   1.000
_cell.length_c   1.000
_cell.angle_alpha   90.00
_cell.angle_beta   90.00
_cell.angle_gamma   90.00
#
_symmetry.space_group_name_H-M   'P 1'
#
loop_
_entity.id
_entity.type
_entity.pdbx_description
1 polymer ?
#
loop_
_entity_poly.entity_id
_entity_poly.type
_entity_poly.pdbx_seq_one_letter_code
_entity_poly.pdbx_strand_id
1 'polypeptide(L)'
;MNQCPLRTSVIGSYPFPAWLEHASQHLERFGSEDRAELQSDAVTCAVKDQLAAGLDVITDGEQTRLDFNLSFYGYLQGIDLESASPRRWGPPAHDQRGRHAVVAPLLAPRGLGAVEEYRRLESVARDLGASDRVTLKASIPGPYTLSGRLLPNAELGYPDRWALTEALLPLVRQELESLVAAGCREISVDEPSMSCYGYREDVRRFVDLFNRTVETVTGKTRVCMHLCFGNYKARAIGPRQIAPLFPAFLDMHCDEMHVEMASREFSELELIAQVAQRRDVAVGIVDVKSYYIETPEDIAARVRRCLEHVPADRLVLAPDCGLSQTARWAARRKLLALCAGAALVRRTL
;
A
#
# COMPACT_ATOMS: atom_id res chain seq x y z
N MET A 1 1.51 11.91 16.96
CA MET A 1 0.10 12.30 17.14
C MET A 1 -0.34 13.07 15.92
N ASN A 2 -1.46 12.71 15.31
CA ASN A 2 -2.04 13.44 14.19
C ASN A 2 -2.41 14.85 14.65
N GLN A 3 -1.75 15.85 14.11
CA GLN A 3 -2.05 17.26 14.46
C GLN A 3 -3.32 17.78 13.76
N CYS A 4 -3.87 17.00 12.80
CA CYS A 4 -5.08 17.37 12.05
C CYS A 4 -6.13 16.25 12.20
N PRO A 5 -7.31 16.53 12.78
CA PRO A 5 -8.38 15.55 12.84
C PRO A 5 -8.83 15.15 11.42
N LEU A 6 -9.26 13.91 11.25
CA LEU A 6 -9.66 13.35 9.96
C LEU A 6 -8.56 13.45 8.89
N ARG A 7 -7.31 13.18 9.27
CA ARG A 7 -6.16 13.18 8.35
C ARG A 7 -6.46 12.37 7.09
N THR A 8 -6.15 12.92 5.92
CA THR A 8 -6.38 12.27 4.63
C THR A 8 -5.11 11.63 4.09
N SER A 9 -5.22 10.40 3.62
CA SER A 9 -4.09 9.59 3.16
C SER A 9 -4.45 8.79 1.90
N VAL A 10 -3.44 8.19 1.29
CA VAL A 10 -3.57 7.17 0.25
C VAL A 10 -2.82 5.91 0.67
N ILE A 11 -3.04 4.79 -0.03
CA ILE A 11 -2.32 3.55 0.25
C ILE A 11 -0.92 3.61 -0.36
N GLY A 12 -0.80 3.48 -1.65
CA GLY A 12 0.45 3.53 -2.39
C GLY A 12 0.16 3.79 -3.85
N SER A 13 -0.32 2.78 -4.57
CA SER A 13 -0.44 2.81 -6.02
C SER A 13 -1.48 3.80 -6.53
N TYR A 14 -1.10 4.49 -7.62
CA TYR A 14 -1.90 5.47 -8.35
C TYR A 14 -1.88 5.10 -9.84
N PRO A 15 -2.95 5.42 -10.62
CA PRO A 15 -2.99 5.08 -12.04
C PRO A 15 -1.85 5.69 -12.83
N PHE A 16 -1.28 4.91 -13.73
CA PHE A 16 -0.31 5.43 -14.68
C PHE A 16 -0.91 6.53 -15.55
N PRO A 17 -0.16 7.57 -15.88
CA PRO A 17 -0.47 8.40 -17.02
C PRO A 17 -0.56 7.53 -18.29
N ALA A 18 -1.46 7.88 -19.21
CA ALA A 18 -1.70 7.06 -20.41
C ALA A 18 -0.43 6.84 -21.26
N TRP A 19 0.46 7.81 -21.31
CA TRP A 19 1.73 7.69 -22.03
C TRP A 19 2.68 6.68 -21.35
N LEU A 20 2.72 6.61 -20.00
CA LEU A 20 3.51 5.60 -19.29
C LEU A 20 2.90 4.20 -19.46
N GLU A 21 1.58 4.09 -19.43
CA GLU A 21 0.88 2.84 -19.72
C GLU A 21 1.25 2.30 -21.11
N HIS A 22 1.31 3.20 -22.12
CA HIS A 22 1.76 2.83 -23.46
C HIS A 22 3.26 2.48 -23.49
N ALA A 23 4.13 3.32 -22.91
CA ALA A 23 5.57 3.09 -22.87
C ALA A 23 5.94 1.80 -22.14
N SER A 24 5.22 1.44 -21.06
CA SER A 24 5.47 0.22 -20.29
C SER A 24 5.32 -1.08 -21.10
N GLN A 25 4.63 -1.03 -22.24
CA GLN A 25 4.48 -2.15 -23.14
C GLN A 25 5.65 -2.29 -24.13
N HIS A 26 6.53 -1.30 -24.20
CA HIS A 26 7.62 -1.20 -25.16
C HIS A 26 8.91 -0.70 -24.50
N LEU A 27 9.16 -1.10 -23.26
CA LEU A 27 10.33 -0.62 -22.49
C LEU A 27 11.66 -0.96 -23.15
N GLU A 28 11.70 -1.99 -24.00
CA GLU A 28 12.87 -2.37 -24.78
C GLU A 28 13.31 -1.30 -25.80
N ARG A 29 12.43 -0.36 -26.13
CA ARG A 29 12.71 0.75 -27.06
C ARG A 29 13.34 1.97 -26.40
N PHE A 30 13.41 1.98 -25.06
CA PHE A 30 13.89 3.11 -24.28
C PHE A 30 15.23 2.77 -23.63
N GLY A 31 16.19 3.69 -23.72
CA GLY A 31 17.44 3.64 -22.98
C GLY A 31 17.24 3.79 -21.47
N SER A 32 18.32 3.68 -20.70
CA SER A 32 18.25 3.84 -19.23
C SER A 32 17.81 5.25 -18.83
N GLU A 33 18.35 6.26 -19.49
CA GLU A 33 18.02 7.67 -19.22
C GLU A 33 16.56 7.99 -19.56
N ASP A 34 16.09 7.53 -20.73
CA ASP A 34 14.69 7.70 -21.14
C ASP A 34 13.72 7.06 -20.14
N ARG A 35 14.08 5.87 -19.63
CA ARG A 35 13.26 5.19 -18.61
C ARG A 35 13.24 5.95 -17.29
N ALA A 36 14.39 6.50 -16.87
CA ALA A 36 14.48 7.30 -15.66
C ALA A 36 13.65 8.58 -15.78
N GLU A 37 13.67 9.24 -16.93
CA GLU A 37 12.84 10.41 -17.23
C GLU A 37 11.36 10.06 -17.21
N LEU A 38 10.92 9.01 -17.94
CA LEU A 38 9.54 8.52 -17.92
C LEU A 38 9.03 8.25 -16.49
N GLN A 39 9.84 7.62 -15.66
CA GLN A 39 9.47 7.32 -14.27
C GLN A 39 9.36 8.60 -13.43
N SER A 40 10.29 9.53 -13.56
CA SER A 40 10.27 10.80 -12.80
C SER A 40 9.09 11.66 -13.19
N ASP A 41 8.76 11.73 -14.47
CA ASP A 41 7.59 12.44 -14.98
C ASP A 41 6.28 11.83 -14.45
N ALA A 42 6.20 10.50 -14.41
CA ALA A 42 5.04 9.81 -13.92
C ALA A 42 4.83 10.04 -12.40
N VAL A 43 5.90 9.98 -11.61
CA VAL A 43 5.86 10.33 -10.18
C VAL A 43 5.43 11.78 -10.01
N THR A 44 5.97 12.70 -10.80
CA THR A 44 5.56 14.11 -10.79
C THR A 44 4.07 14.27 -11.07
N CYS A 45 3.52 13.53 -12.04
CA CYS A 45 2.08 13.53 -12.32
C CYS A 45 1.27 13.02 -11.15
N ALA A 46 1.67 11.91 -10.52
CA ALA A 46 0.98 11.33 -9.37
C ALA A 46 1.01 12.26 -8.15
N VAL A 47 2.17 12.85 -7.86
CA VAL A 47 2.33 13.81 -6.76
C VAL A 47 1.49 15.07 -6.98
N LYS A 48 1.51 15.64 -8.19
CA LYS A 48 0.69 16.82 -8.52
C LYS A 48 -0.80 16.56 -8.36
N ASP A 49 -1.30 15.39 -8.76
CA ASP A 49 -2.71 15.04 -8.61
C ASP A 49 -3.11 14.92 -7.13
N GLN A 50 -2.25 14.32 -6.30
CA GLN A 50 -2.45 14.15 -4.86
C GLN A 50 -2.41 15.51 -4.13
N LEU A 51 -1.44 16.37 -4.46
CA LEU A 51 -1.34 17.73 -3.91
C LEU A 51 -2.54 18.59 -4.32
N ALA A 52 -2.97 18.51 -5.57
CA ALA A 52 -4.14 19.23 -6.06
C ALA A 52 -5.45 18.78 -5.40
N ALA A 53 -5.52 17.53 -4.96
CA ALA A 53 -6.65 17.03 -4.17
C ALA A 53 -6.65 17.56 -2.73
N GLY A 54 -5.50 17.98 -2.20
CA GLY A 54 -5.34 18.48 -0.84
C GLY A 54 -5.12 17.38 0.20
N LEU A 55 -4.47 16.28 -0.18
CA LEU A 55 -4.12 15.20 0.75
C LEU A 55 -3.08 15.65 1.78
N ASP A 56 -3.23 15.16 3.02
CA ASP A 56 -2.28 15.38 4.10
C ASP A 56 -1.06 14.44 4.01
N VAL A 57 -1.25 13.25 3.41
CA VAL A 57 -0.22 12.23 3.17
C VAL A 57 -0.22 11.82 1.71
N ILE A 58 0.95 11.82 1.09
CA ILE A 58 1.12 11.48 -0.32
C ILE A 58 2.19 10.39 -0.51
N THR A 59 2.12 9.70 -1.66
CA THR A 59 3.08 8.68 -2.10
C THR A 59 3.61 9.02 -3.49
N ASP A 60 4.62 8.28 -3.96
CA ASP A 60 5.09 8.34 -5.35
C ASP A 60 4.07 7.76 -6.36
N GLY A 61 2.99 7.16 -5.84
CA GLY A 61 1.98 6.47 -6.65
C GLY A 61 2.46 5.14 -7.22
N GLU A 62 3.58 4.61 -6.75
CA GLU A 62 4.21 3.35 -7.25
C GLU A 62 4.43 3.37 -8.77
N GLN A 63 4.72 4.55 -9.30
CA GLN A 63 4.79 4.78 -10.74
C GLN A 63 5.98 4.09 -11.40
N THR A 64 6.95 3.62 -10.62
CA THR A 64 8.11 2.88 -11.11
C THR A 64 7.91 1.37 -11.06
N ARG A 65 6.82 0.91 -10.45
CA ARG A 65 6.51 -0.51 -10.30
C ARG A 65 5.72 -1.02 -11.50
N LEU A 66 6.22 -2.04 -12.16
CA LEU A 66 5.50 -2.70 -13.24
C LEU A 66 4.38 -3.59 -12.72
N ASP A 67 4.53 -4.06 -11.50
CA ASP A 67 3.57 -4.92 -10.80
C ASP A 67 3.91 -4.90 -9.30
N PHE A 68 2.95 -5.28 -8.45
CA PHE A 68 3.10 -5.19 -7.00
C PHE A 68 4.21 -6.08 -6.44
N ASN A 69 4.31 -7.35 -6.88
CA ASN A 69 5.32 -8.27 -6.38
C ASN A 69 6.52 -8.40 -7.33
N LEU A 70 6.31 -8.43 -8.64
CA LEU A 70 7.39 -8.62 -9.62
C LEU A 70 8.44 -7.52 -9.54
N SER A 71 8.03 -6.29 -9.24
CA SER A 71 8.96 -5.19 -9.06
C SER A 71 9.97 -5.46 -7.94
N PHE A 72 9.51 -6.04 -6.83
CA PHE A 72 10.39 -6.44 -5.72
C PHE A 72 11.20 -7.69 -6.03
N TYR A 73 10.62 -8.64 -6.77
CA TYR A 73 11.35 -9.84 -7.19
C TYR A 73 12.53 -9.54 -8.11
N GLY A 74 12.47 -8.45 -8.87
CA GLY A 74 13.59 -7.96 -9.68
C GLY A 74 14.82 -7.54 -8.86
N TYR A 75 14.66 -7.26 -7.57
CA TYR A 75 15.76 -6.95 -6.66
C TYR A 75 16.27 -8.20 -5.92
N LEU A 76 15.49 -9.29 -5.90
CA LEU A 76 15.86 -10.53 -5.22
C LEU A 76 16.74 -11.39 -6.12
N GLN A 77 17.77 -11.97 -5.51
CA GLN A 77 18.52 -13.10 -6.07
C GLN A 77 17.89 -14.41 -5.58
N GLY A 78 18.13 -15.48 -6.32
CA GLY A 78 17.62 -16.82 -5.98
C GLY A 78 16.24 -17.12 -6.55
N ILE A 79 15.68 -16.26 -7.39
CA ILE A 79 14.39 -16.46 -8.04
C ILE A 79 14.60 -16.59 -9.55
N ASP A 80 13.98 -17.61 -10.15
CA ASP A 80 13.82 -17.71 -11.60
C ASP A 80 12.56 -16.94 -12.01
N LEU A 81 12.76 -15.72 -12.51
CA LEU A 81 11.68 -14.89 -13.04
C LEU A 81 11.31 -15.44 -14.40
N GLU A 82 10.15 -16.08 -14.52
CA GLU A 82 9.64 -16.53 -15.80
C GLU A 82 9.65 -15.40 -16.83
N SER A 83 10.58 -15.47 -17.77
CA SER A 83 10.65 -14.57 -18.92
C SER A 83 9.44 -14.70 -19.85
N ALA A 84 8.68 -15.77 -19.71
CA ALA A 84 7.59 -16.15 -20.61
C ALA A 84 6.27 -15.40 -20.38
N SER A 85 6.15 -14.57 -19.34
CA SER A 85 4.92 -13.85 -19.06
C SER A 85 5.14 -12.35 -18.98
N PRO A 86 5.61 -11.70 -20.06
CA PRO A 86 5.71 -10.25 -20.06
C PRO A 86 4.33 -9.66 -19.87
N ARG A 87 4.21 -8.71 -18.97
CA ARG A 87 3.00 -7.93 -18.82
C ARG A 87 2.68 -7.25 -20.15
N ARG A 88 1.50 -7.50 -20.67
CA ARG A 88 1.04 -6.88 -21.91
C ARG A 88 0.00 -5.79 -21.71
N TRP A 89 -0.80 -5.87 -20.64
CA TRP A 89 -1.95 -5.00 -20.41
C TRP A 89 -2.25 -4.82 -18.92
N GLY A 90 -2.72 -3.67 -18.57
CA GLY A 90 -3.24 -3.34 -17.25
C GLY A 90 -2.24 -2.63 -16.34
N PRO A 91 -2.72 -1.93 -15.32
CA PRO A 91 -1.91 -1.17 -14.38
C PRO A 91 -1.01 -2.06 -13.52
N PRO A 92 0.09 -1.49 -12.95
CA PRO A 92 1.14 -2.24 -12.25
C PRO A 92 0.65 -3.13 -11.13
N ALA A 93 -0.20 -2.63 -10.26
CA ALA A 93 -0.59 -3.33 -9.04
C ALA A 93 -1.40 -4.61 -9.24
N HIS A 94 -1.69 -4.99 -10.47
CA HIS A 94 -2.66 -6.05 -10.77
C HIS A 94 -2.12 -7.23 -11.53
N ASP A 95 -0.94 -7.09 -12.08
CA ASP A 95 -0.37 -8.15 -12.86
C ASP A 95 0.49 -9.07 -12.00
N GLN A 96 -0.13 -9.72 -11.04
CA GLN A 96 0.50 -10.77 -10.25
C GLN A 96 0.52 -12.08 -11.04
N ARG A 97 1.05 -12.03 -12.28
CA ARG A 97 1.11 -13.20 -13.15
C ARG A 97 2.19 -14.17 -12.71
N GLY A 98 1.88 -15.42 -12.92
CA GLY A 98 2.80 -16.52 -12.73
C GLY A 98 3.09 -16.84 -11.26
N ARG A 99 3.86 -17.88 -11.11
CA ARG A 99 4.55 -18.24 -9.89
C ARG A 99 6.02 -18.43 -10.25
N HIS A 100 6.91 -17.97 -9.39
CA HIS A 100 8.33 -17.95 -9.68
C HIS A 100 9.05 -19.00 -8.84
N ALA A 101 9.86 -19.83 -9.49
CA ALA A 101 10.63 -20.85 -8.80
C ALA A 101 11.75 -20.21 -7.97
N VAL A 102 11.92 -20.70 -6.74
CA VAL A 102 13.10 -20.40 -5.94
C VAL A 102 14.16 -21.43 -6.30
N VAL A 103 15.28 -20.96 -6.85
CA VAL A 103 16.36 -21.78 -7.41
C VAL A 103 17.68 -21.65 -6.65
N ALA A 104 17.77 -20.70 -5.71
CA ALA A 104 18.91 -20.48 -4.83
C ALA A 104 18.45 -19.76 -3.55
N PRO A 105 19.31 -19.60 -2.52
CA PRO A 105 18.97 -18.79 -1.35
C PRO A 105 18.52 -17.38 -1.71
N LEU A 106 17.45 -16.90 -1.03
CA LEU A 106 16.89 -15.58 -1.27
C LEU A 106 17.77 -14.50 -0.65
N LEU A 107 18.26 -13.56 -1.45
CA LEU A 107 19.10 -12.45 -1.02
C LEU A 107 18.63 -11.15 -1.69
N ALA A 108 18.86 -10.01 -1.02
CA ALA A 108 18.60 -8.68 -1.56
C ALA A 108 19.84 -7.76 -1.37
N PRO A 109 20.95 -8.00 -2.07
CA PRO A 109 22.21 -7.30 -1.81
C PRO A 109 22.16 -5.80 -2.08
N ARG A 110 21.17 -5.32 -2.83
CA ARG A 110 20.93 -3.90 -3.14
C ARG A 110 19.64 -3.35 -2.51
N GLY A 111 19.09 -4.06 -1.50
CA GLY A 111 17.78 -3.77 -0.95
C GLY A 111 16.64 -4.20 -1.88
N LEU A 112 15.43 -3.68 -1.62
CA LEU A 112 14.22 -4.02 -2.35
C LEU A 112 13.72 -2.88 -3.28
N GLY A 113 14.43 -1.75 -3.32
CA GLY A 113 14.15 -0.62 -4.21
C GLY A 113 13.22 0.45 -3.62
N ALA A 114 12.61 0.23 -2.46
CA ALA A 114 11.69 1.20 -1.86
C ALA A 114 12.42 2.50 -1.43
N VAL A 115 13.69 2.42 -1.07
CA VAL A 115 14.52 3.61 -0.75
C VAL A 115 14.70 4.50 -1.96
N GLU A 116 14.93 3.93 -3.15
CA GLU A 116 15.07 4.70 -4.39
C GLU A 116 13.77 5.39 -4.77
N GLU A 117 12.64 4.69 -4.61
CA GLU A 117 11.29 5.25 -4.81
C GLU A 117 11.04 6.42 -3.85
N TYR A 118 11.34 6.25 -2.57
CA TYR A 118 11.17 7.30 -1.56
C TYR A 118 12.03 8.54 -1.86
N ARG A 119 13.30 8.36 -2.23
CA ARG A 119 14.19 9.48 -2.60
C ARG A 119 13.69 10.25 -3.83
N ARG A 120 13.12 9.54 -4.81
CA ARG A 120 12.49 10.16 -5.98
C ARG A 120 11.25 10.96 -5.58
N LEU A 121 10.39 10.40 -4.71
CA LEU A 121 9.25 11.12 -4.13
C LEU A 121 9.70 12.39 -3.41
N GLU A 122 10.74 12.29 -2.57
CA GLU A 122 11.29 13.42 -1.83
C GLU A 122 11.82 14.52 -2.76
N SER A 123 12.53 14.15 -3.82
CA SER A 123 13.03 15.10 -4.81
C SER A 123 11.87 15.81 -5.52
N VAL A 124 10.89 15.07 -6.02
CA VAL A 124 9.71 15.63 -6.70
C VAL A 124 8.91 16.54 -5.76
N ALA A 125 8.71 16.13 -4.51
CA ALA A 125 7.98 16.95 -3.53
C ALA A 125 8.73 18.25 -3.22
N ARG A 126 10.06 18.22 -3.15
CA ARG A 126 10.91 19.40 -2.96
C ARG A 126 10.79 20.36 -4.15
N ASP A 127 10.92 19.85 -5.37
CA ASP A 127 10.84 20.64 -6.61
C ASP A 127 9.47 21.31 -6.78
N LEU A 128 8.42 20.69 -6.23
CA LEU A 128 7.06 21.23 -6.20
C LEU A 128 6.78 22.12 -4.96
N GLY A 129 7.77 22.35 -4.08
CA GLY A 129 7.60 23.14 -2.86
C GLY A 129 6.61 22.56 -1.87
N ALA A 130 6.52 21.23 -1.81
CA ALA A 130 5.52 20.52 -1.00
C ALA A 130 6.09 19.84 0.25
N SER A 131 7.43 19.79 0.43
CA SER A 131 8.09 19.01 1.48
C SER A 131 7.62 19.33 2.91
N ASP A 132 7.29 20.59 3.19
CA ASP A 132 6.84 21.03 4.52
C ASP A 132 5.31 21.08 4.65
N ARG A 133 4.57 20.76 3.58
CA ARG A 133 3.11 20.87 3.52
C ARG A 133 2.39 19.55 3.68
N VAL A 134 3.05 18.45 3.38
CA VAL A 134 2.50 17.09 3.39
C VAL A 134 3.47 16.10 4.00
N THR A 135 2.96 14.99 4.46
CA THR A 135 3.79 13.83 4.85
C THR A 135 4.06 12.96 3.63
N LEU A 136 5.33 12.61 3.42
CA LEU A 136 5.73 11.64 2.41
C LEU A 136 5.69 10.24 3.01
N LYS A 137 4.98 9.32 2.36
CA LYS A 137 4.83 7.94 2.79
C LYS A 137 5.43 6.98 1.76
N ALA A 138 6.24 6.04 2.22
CA ALA A 138 6.68 4.89 1.43
C ALA A 138 5.75 3.70 1.68
N SER A 139 5.62 2.79 0.72
CA SER A 139 4.90 1.53 0.87
C SER A 139 5.76 0.35 0.45
N ILE A 140 5.67 -0.75 1.17
CA ILE A 140 6.39 -2.00 0.89
C ILE A 140 5.52 -3.19 1.26
N PRO A 141 5.49 -4.26 0.45
CA PRO A 141 4.80 -5.48 0.84
C PRO A 141 5.50 -6.12 2.05
N GLY A 142 4.70 -6.57 3.01
CA GLY A 142 5.21 -7.38 4.10
C GLY A 142 5.63 -8.78 3.63
N PRO A 143 6.38 -9.53 4.45
CA PRO A 143 6.97 -10.81 4.05
C PRO A 143 5.95 -11.87 3.61
N TYR A 144 4.79 -11.93 4.27
CA TYR A 144 3.76 -12.91 3.91
C TYR A 144 3.12 -12.59 2.56
N THR A 145 2.88 -11.34 2.26
CA THR A 145 2.37 -10.91 0.95
C THR A 145 3.43 -11.11 -0.12
N LEU A 146 4.68 -10.74 0.15
CA LEU A 146 5.78 -10.89 -0.79
C LEU A 146 6.04 -12.37 -1.17
N SER A 147 5.89 -13.32 -0.22
CA SER A 147 6.04 -14.75 -0.50
C SER A 147 4.96 -15.34 -1.43
N GLY A 148 3.86 -14.61 -1.65
CA GLY A 148 2.62 -15.16 -2.22
C GLY A 148 2.70 -15.69 -3.65
N ARG A 149 3.74 -15.35 -4.41
CA ARG A 149 3.97 -15.79 -5.80
C ARG A 149 5.25 -16.61 -5.97
N LEU A 150 5.95 -16.93 -4.89
CA LEU A 150 7.09 -17.83 -4.92
C LEU A 150 6.65 -19.27 -4.78
N LEU A 151 7.30 -20.16 -5.52
CA LEU A 151 7.11 -21.60 -5.41
C LEU A 151 8.06 -22.15 -4.33
N PRO A 152 7.55 -22.89 -3.33
CA PRO A 152 8.37 -23.58 -2.36
C PRO A 152 9.39 -24.52 -3.03
N ASN A 153 10.57 -24.65 -2.40
CA ASN A 153 11.60 -25.58 -2.82
C ASN A 153 12.22 -26.23 -1.56
N ALA A 154 11.79 -27.47 -1.27
CA ALA A 154 12.21 -28.17 -0.08
C ALA A 154 13.72 -28.50 -0.06
N GLU A 155 14.35 -28.70 -1.22
CA GLU A 155 15.79 -29.00 -1.34
C GLU A 155 16.64 -27.81 -0.91
N LEU A 156 16.11 -26.58 -1.04
CA LEU A 156 16.77 -25.35 -0.59
C LEU A 156 16.36 -24.91 0.82
N GLY A 157 15.61 -25.76 1.55
CA GLY A 157 15.13 -25.43 2.89
C GLY A 157 13.84 -24.60 2.94
N TYR A 158 13.11 -24.47 1.82
CA TYR A 158 11.83 -23.78 1.71
C TYR A 158 10.69 -24.75 1.40
N PRO A 159 10.29 -25.64 2.35
CA PRO A 159 9.28 -26.67 2.08
C PRO A 159 7.87 -26.12 1.84
N ASP A 160 7.58 -24.93 2.32
CA ASP A 160 6.27 -24.30 2.22
C ASP A 160 6.37 -22.76 2.11
N ARG A 161 5.21 -22.10 1.97
CA ARG A 161 5.11 -20.65 1.90
C ARG A 161 5.65 -19.97 3.18
N TRP A 162 5.45 -20.59 4.35
CA TRP A 162 5.90 -19.99 5.60
C TRP A 162 7.42 -19.97 5.71
N ALA A 163 8.10 -21.00 5.24
CA ALA A 163 9.56 -21.00 5.18
C ALA A 163 10.09 -19.91 4.24
N LEU A 164 9.44 -19.68 3.10
CA LEU A 164 9.75 -18.54 2.22
C LEU A 164 9.48 -17.19 2.91
N THR A 165 8.39 -17.09 3.64
CA THR A 165 8.03 -15.88 4.40
C THR A 165 9.10 -15.55 5.45
N GLU A 166 9.54 -16.55 6.21
CA GLU A 166 10.62 -16.40 7.21
C GLU A 166 11.95 -15.97 6.57
N ALA A 167 12.27 -16.49 5.39
CA ALA A 167 13.47 -16.08 4.65
C ALA A 167 13.39 -14.64 4.12
N LEU A 168 12.19 -14.15 3.78
CA LEU A 168 11.98 -12.80 3.31
C LEU A 168 11.92 -11.76 4.45
N LEU A 169 11.58 -12.17 5.68
CA LEU A 169 11.47 -11.27 6.83
C LEU A 169 12.71 -10.39 7.03
N PRO A 170 13.94 -10.93 7.11
CA PRO A 170 15.14 -10.13 7.31
C PRO A 170 15.39 -9.15 6.14
N LEU A 171 15.02 -9.52 4.92
CA LEU A 171 15.20 -8.66 3.74
C LEU A 171 14.23 -7.47 3.76
N VAL A 172 12.97 -7.71 4.12
CA VAL A 172 11.98 -6.63 4.31
C VAL A 172 12.38 -5.74 5.48
N ARG A 173 12.82 -6.31 6.61
CA ARG A 173 13.30 -5.54 7.78
C ARG A 173 14.46 -4.62 7.39
N GLN A 174 15.44 -5.13 6.66
CA GLN A 174 16.59 -4.33 6.19
C GLN A 174 16.14 -3.16 5.32
N GLU A 175 15.14 -3.36 4.45
CA GLU A 175 14.60 -2.27 3.63
C GLU A 175 13.86 -1.23 4.49
N LEU A 176 13.10 -1.66 5.50
CA LEU A 176 12.46 -0.74 6.46
C LEU A 176 13.49 0.11 7.21
N GLU A 177 14.57 -0.51 7.70
CA GLU A 177 15.68 0.20 8.36
C GLU A 177 16.33 1.22 7.42
N SER A 178 16.51 0.84 6.15
CA SER A 178 17.09 1.71 5.12
C SER A 178 16.19 2.89 4.79
N LEU A 179 14.86 2.70 4.76
CA LEU A 179 13.88 3.78 4.62
C LEU A 179 13.94 4.76 5.80
N VAL A 180 14.04 4.26 7.03
CA VAL A 180 14.20 5.11 8.22
C VAL A 180 15.52 5.89 8.14
N ALA A 181 16.62 5.25 7.75
CA ALA A 181 17.92 5.90 7.55
C ALA A 181 17.88 6.95 6.43
N ALA A 182 17.02 6.78 5.43
CA ALA A 182 16.77 7.76 4.37
C ALA A 182 15.86 8.93 4.83
N GLY A 183 15.36 8.92 6.09
CA GLY A 183 14.52 9.98 6.63
C GLY A 183 13.01 9.78 6.40
N CYS A 184 12.58 8.60 5.98
CA CYS A 184 11.17 8.30 5.78
C CYS A 184 10.42 8.32 7.13
N ARG A 185 9.42 9.20 7.25
CA ARG A 185 8.67 9.41 8.50
C ARG A 185 7.40 8.59 8.60
N GLU A 186 6.94 8.00 7.51
CA GLU A 186 5.75 7.16 7.47
C GLU A 186 5.94 6.04 6.44
N ILE A 187 5.74 4.81 6.89
CA ILE A 187 5.94 3.62 6.06
C ILE A 187 4.68 2.76 6.18
N SER A 188 4.09 2.41 5.03
CA SER A 188 3.04 1.39 4.95
C SER A 188 3.66 0.02 4.71
N VAL A 189 3.38 -0.93 5.60
CA VAL A 189 3.68 -2.34 5.40
C VAL A 189 2.40 -3.03 4.94
N ASP A 190 2.38 -3.43 3.67
CA ASP A 190 1.17 -3.91 3.01
C ASP A 190 1.06 -5.43 3.13
N GLU A 191 0.05 -5.88 3.87
CA GLU A 191 -0.23 -7.31 4.10
C GLU A 191 -1.66 -7.73 3.69
N PRO A 192 -2.09 -7.43 2.44
CA PRO A 192 -3.41 -7.87 1.97
C PRO A 192 -3.57 -9.39 2.00
N SER A 193 -2.48 -10.16 1.87
CA SER A 193 -2.55 -11.61 1.99
C SER A 193 -2.98 -12.09 3.37
N MET A 194 -2.68 -11.36 4.44
CA MET A 194 -3.15 -11.72 5.78
C MET A 194 -4.67 -11.62 5.88
N SER A 195 -5.29 -10.58 5.31
CA SER A 195 -6.75 -10.46 5.25
C SER A 195 -7.37 -11.55 4.35
N CYS A 196 -6.75 -11.79 3.18
CA CYS A 196 -7.29 -12.77 2.22
C CYS A 196 -7.25 -14.21 2.74
N TYR A 197 -6.32 -14.54 3.62
CA TYR A 197 -6.10 -15.91 4.11
C TYR A 197 -6.32 -16.10 5.61
N GLY A 198 -6.64 -15.05 6.38
CA GLY A 198 -6.85 -15.10 7.82
C GLY A 198 -7.94 -16.08 8.29
N TYR A 199 -8.87 -16.45 7.41
CA TYR A 199 -9.92 -17.42 7.72
C TYR A 199 -9.41 -18.88 7.80
N ARG A 200 -8.19 -19.16 7.34
CA ARG A 200 -7.60 -20.52 7.27
C ARG A 200 -6.20 -20.63 7.85
N GLU A 201 -5.57 -19.52 8.18
CA GLU A 201 -4.23 -19.47 8.74
C GLU A 201 -4.29 -19.20 10.25
N ASP A 202 -3.22 -19.52 10.95
CA ASP A 202 -3.07 -19.12 12.34
C ASP A 202 -2.81 -17.60 12.44
N VAL A 203 -3.82 -16.88 12.88
CA VAL A 203 -3.80 -15.41 13.00
C VAL A 203 -2.70 -14.94 13.98
N ARG A 204 -2.40 -15.71 15.03
CA ARG A 204 -1.32 -15.38 15.98
C ARG A 204 0.06 -15.42 15.31
N ARG A 205 0.24 -16.32 14.37
CA ARG A 205 1.47 -16.40 13.57
C ARG A 205 1.65 -15.16 12.68
N PHE A 206 0.58 -14.58 12.16
CA PHE A 206 0.62 -13.30 11.46
C PHE A 206 1.06 -12.16 12.37
N VAL A 207 0.53 -12.11 13.60
CA VAL A 207 0.91 -11.09 14.59
C VAL A 207 2.40 -11.18 14.91
N ASP A 208 2.91 -12.39 15.21
CA ASP A 208 4.33 -12.60 15.48
C ASP A 208 5.20 -12.16 14.29
N LEU A 209 4.86 -12.62 13.10
CA LEU A 209 5.59 -12.27 11.86
C LEU A 209 5.65 -10.75 11.65
N PHE A 210 4.51 -10.07 11.72
CA PHE A 210 4.46 -8.62 11.51
C PHE A 210 5.28 -7.87 12.55
N ASN A 211 5.10 -8.22 13.82
CA ASN A 211 5.80 -7.56 14.93
C ASN A 211 7.31 -7.73 14.81
N ARG A 212 7.80 -8.92 14.48
CA ARG A 212 9.24 -9.16 14.19
C ARG A 212 9.70 -8.39 12.96
N THR A 213 8.85 -8.21 11.94
CA THR A 213 9.23 -7.46 10.74
C THR A 213 9.49 -5.99 11.05
N VAL A 214 8.65 -5.36 11.88
CA VAL A 214 8.72 -3.91 12.17
C VAL A 214 9.49 -3.57 13.45
N GLU A 215 9.93 -4.55 14.23
CA GLU A 215 10.56 -4.40 15.54
C GLU A 215 11.65 -3.32 15.57
N THR A 216 12.53 -3.33 14.57
CA THR A 216 13.70 -2.44 14.54
C THR A 216 13.37 -0.99 14.15
N VAL A 217 12.18 -0.75 13.61
CA VAL A 217 11.73 0.58 13.15
C VAL A 217 10.59 1.15 14.00
N THR A 218 10.02 0.36 14.89
CA THR A 218 8.98 0.80 15.84
C THR A 218 9.51 1.97 16.70
N GLY A 219 8.72 3.05 16.76
CA GLY A 219 9.08 4.29 17.47
C GLY A 219 10.10 5.18 16.76
N LYS A 220 10.65 4.76 15.61
CA LYS A 220 11.58 5.56 14.79
C LYS A 220 10.91 6.21 13.58
N THR A 221 9.85 5.61 13.11
CA THR A 221 8.99 6.09 12.03
C THR A 221 7.55 5.72 12.36
N ARG A 222 6.56 6.38 11.72
CA ARG A 222 5.16 5.96 11.80
C ARG A 222 4.96 4.72 10.93
N VAL A 223 4.62 3.61 11.56
CA VAL A 223 4.33 2.33 10.89
C VAL A 223 2.83 2.23 10.65
N CYS A 224 2.44 2.16 9.37
CA CYS A 224 1.08 1.89 8.95
C CYS A 224 0.97 0.43 8.49
N MET A 225 -0.08 -0.27 8.90
CA MET A 225 -0.39 -1.59 8.39
C MET A 225 -1.59 -1.51 7.45
N HIS A 226 -1.43 -1.95 6.20
CA HIS A 226 -2.53 -1.97 5.24
C HIS A 226 -3.15 -3.35 5.10
N LEU A 227 -4.46 -3.43 5.38
CA LEU A 227 -5.29 -4.62 5.25
C LEU A 227 -6.39 -4.37 4.24
N CYS A 228 -6.38 -5.11 3.16
CA CYS A 228 -7.47 -5.14 2.18
C CYS A 228 -7.67 -6.55 1.62
N PHE A 229 -8.67 -6.72 0.78
CA PHE A 229 -8.93 -8.00 0.12
C PHE A 229 -8.37 -8.04 -1.31
N GLY A 230 -7.33 -7.26 -1.57
CA GLY A 230 -6.75 -7.08 -2.89
C GLY A 230 -7.64 -6.23 -3.80
N ASN A 231 -7.05 -5.80 -4.90
CA ASN A 231 -7.76 -5.08 -5.95
C ASN A 231 -7.38 -5.67 -7.31
N TYR A 232 -7.75 -6.93 -7.54
CA TYR A 232 -7.46 -7.60 -8.80
C TYR A 232 -8.56 -7.29 -9.83
N LYS A 233 -8.31 -6.32 -10.72
CA LYS A 233 -9.29 -5.86 -11.73
C LYS A 233 -10.64 -5.53 -11.09
N ALA A 234 -10.63 -4.69 -10.06
CA ALA A 234 -11.79 -4.31 -9.25
C ALA A 234 -12.47 -5.49 -8.53
N ARG A 235 -11.74 -6.58 -8.25
CA ARG A 235 -12.27 -7.75 -7.53
C ARG A 235 -11.43 -8.01 -6.28
N ALA A 236 -12.11 -8.38 -5.21
CA ALA A 236 -11.50 -8.89 -4.00
C ALA A 236 -11.12 -10.36 -4.14
N ILE A 237 -10.13 -10.81 -3.37
CA ILE A 237 -9.71 -12.20 -3.25
C ILE A 237 -10.22 -12.76 -1.92
N GLY A 238 -10.89 -13.92 -1.97
CA GLY A 238 -11.37 -14.64 -0.78
C GLY A 238 -12.59 -14.04 -0.08
N PRO A 239 -12.96 -14.59 1.08
CA PRO A 239 -14.02 -14.03 1.92
C PRO A 239 -13.68 -12.60 2.36
N ARG A 240 -14.63 -11.68 2.21
CA ARG A 240 -14.41 -10.26 2.51
C ARG A 240 -14.80 -9.95 3.95
N GLN A 241 -14.14 -10.61 4.91
CA GLN A 241 -14.38 -10.49 6.35
C GLN A 241 -13.08 -10.23 7.08
N ILE A 242 -13.06 -9.22 7.95
CA ILE A 242 -11.92 -8.91 8.82
C ILE A 242 -12.10 -9.43 10.26
N ALA A 243 -13.33 -9.72 10.68
CA ALA A 243 -13.61 -10.24 12.02
C ALA A 243 -12.76 -11.47 12.42
N PRO A 244 -12.46 -12.43 11.51
CA PRO A 244 -11.59 -13.56 11.86
C PRO A 244 -10.17 -13.18 12.32
N LEU A 245 -9.68 -11.97 11.99
CA LEU A 245 -8.37 -11.47 12.40
C LEU A 245 -8.38 -10.94 13.84
N PHE A 246 -9.55 -10.59 14.36
CA PHE A 246 -9.72 -9.97 15.67
C PHE A 246 -10.13 -10.99 16.74
N PRO A 247 -9.72 -10.80 18.02
CA PRO A 247 -8.98 -9.63 18.52
C PRO A 247 -7.45 -9.71 18.34
N ALA A 248 -6.90 -10.77 17.71
CA ALA A 248 -5.45 -10.99 17.65
C ALA A 248 -4.70 -9.82 17.04
N PHE A 249 -5.24 -9.18 15.97
CA PHE A 249 -4.60 -8.06 15.28
C PHE A 249 -4.52 -6.77 16.11
N LEU A 250 -5.23 -6.70 17.25
CA LEU A 250 -5.02 -5.62 18.20
C LEU A 250 -3.61 -5.64 18.84
N ASP A 251 -2.90 -6.76 18.77
CA ASP A 251 -1.54 -6.92 19.30
C ASP A 251 -0.44 -6.64 18.23
N MET A 252 -0.80 -6.20 17.01
CA MET A 252 0.16 -5.74 16.00
C MET A 252 0.90 -4.49 16.45
N HIS A 253 2.21 -4.39 16.19
CA HIS A 253 3.03 -3.22 16.51
C HIS A 253 3.01 -2.22 15.35
N CYS A 254 1.92 -1.48 15.20
CA CYS A 254 1.80 -0.39 14.25
C CYS A 254 1.16 0.84 14.89
N ASP A 255 1.41 2.02 14.34
CA ASP A 255 0.82 3.30 14.78
C ASP A 255 -0.55 3.53 14.12
N GLU A 256 -0.76 2.95 12.95
CA GLU A 256 -1.99 3.04 12.18
C GLU A 256 -2.34 1.68 11.56
N MET A 257 -3.62 1.33 11.63
CA MET A 257 -4.14 0.16 10.93
C MET A 257 -5.18 0.58 9.91
N HIS A 258 -4.91 0.32 8.64
CA HIS A 258 -5.84 0.58 7.55
C HIS A 258 -6.73 -0.63 7.29
N VAL A 259 -8.03 -0.39 7.13
CA VAL A 259 -9.04 -1.41 6.84
C VAL A 259 -9.95 -0.99 5.67
N GLU A 260 -10.14 -1.91 4.73
CA GLU A 260 -11.07 -1.77 3.60
C GLU A 260 -12.52 -1.78 4.10
N MET A 261 -13.31 -0.72 3.80
CA MET A 261 -14.71 -0.59 4.27
C MET A 261 -15.71 -0.18 3.18
N ALA A 262 -15.40 0.80 2.32
CA ALA A 262 -16.36 1.36 1.38
C ALA A 262 -16.88 0.32 0.37
N SER A 263 -16.03 -0.49 -0.22
CA SER A 263 -16.40 -1.57 -1.14
C SER A 263 -17.18 -2.71 -0.46
N ARG A 264 -17.29 -2.69 0.86
CA ARG A 264 -18.01 -3.65 1.71
C ARG A 264 -19.24 -3.03 2.36
N GLU A 265 -19.67 -1.85 1.90
CA GLU A 265 -20.83 -1.11 2.44
C GLU A 265 -20.72 -0.86 3.96
N PHE A 266 -19.47 -0.74 4.46
CA PHE A 266 -19.14 -0.57 5.89
C PHE A 266 -19.62 -1.72 6.77
N SER A 267 -19.66 -2.94 6.24
CA SER A 267 -19.86 -4.13 7.08
C SER A 267 -18.73 -4.27 8.09
N GLU A 268 -19.04 -4.76 9.30
CA GLU A 268 -18.10 -4.91 10.43
C GLU A 268 -17.52 -3.55 10.91
N LEU A 269 -18.27 -2.44 10.74
CA LEU A 269 -17.80 -1.08 11.08
C LEU A 269 -17.45 -0.96 12.57
N GLU A 270 -18.11 -1.70 13.45
CA GLU A 270 -17.85 -1.73 14.90
C GLU A 270 -16.41 -2.17 15.24
N LEU A 271 -15.73 -2.89 14.36
CA LEU A 271 -14.34 -3.31 14.59
C LEU A 271 -13.37 -2.14 14.63
N ILE A 272 -13.67 -1.03 13.92
CA ILE A 272 -12.80 0.14 13.94
C ILE A 272 -12.69 0.77 15.35
N ALA A 273 -13.74 0.63 16.17
CA ALA A 273 -13.72 1.08 17.56
C ALA A 273 -12.68 0.32 18.40
N GLN A 274 -12.53 -0.98 18.16
CA GLN A 274 -11.53 -1.80 18.86
C GLN A 274 -10.10 -1.36 18.47
N VAL A 275 -9.85 -1.09 17.18
CA VAL A 275 -8.57 -0.60 16.69
C VAL A 275 -8.25 0.78 17.30
N ALA A 276 -9.24 1.69 17.31
CA ALA A 276 -9.09 3.06 17.80
C ALA A 276 -8.76 3.15 19.30
N GLN A 277 -9.04 2.12 20.09
CA GLN A 277 -8.63 2.07 21.51
C GLN A 277 -7.13 1.99 21.69
N ARG A 278 -6.38 1.52 20.69
CA ARG A 278 -4.95 1.27 20.80
C ARG A 278 -4.09 2.13 19.86
N ARG A 279 -4.62 2.51 18.69
CA ARG A 279 -3.88 3.19 17.61
C ARG A 279 -4.82 3.96 16.70
N ASP A 280 -4.26 4.69 15.75
CA ASP A 280 -5.06 5.32 14.71
C ASP A 280 -5.63 4.25 13.77
N VAL A 281 -6.83 4.49 13.27
CA VAL A 281 -7.46 3.64 12.28
C VAL A 281 -7.68 4.42 10.99
N ALA A 282 -7.07 3.94 9.92
CA ALA A 282 -7.34 4.44 8.59
C ALA A 282 -8.49 3.63 7.98
N VAL A 283 -9.57 4.31 7.64
CA VAL A 283 -10.75 3.68 7.08
C VAL A 283 -10.83 3.95 5.60
N GLY A 284 -11.02 2.89 4.82
CA GLY A 284 -11.35 2.98 3.41
C GLY A 284 -12.71 3.64 3.23
N ILE A 285 -12.70 4.93 2.89
CA ILE A 285 -13.91 5.75 2.69
C ILE A 285 -14.31 5.82 1.21
N VAL A 286 -13.35 5.62 0.32
CA VAL A 286 -13.52 5.64 -1.13
C VAL A 286 -13.45 4.23 -1.68
N ASP A 287 -14.49 3.79 -2.39
CA ASP A 287 -14.52 2.49 -3.06
C ASP A 287 -13.71 2.54 -4.36
N VAL A 288 -12.56 1.87 -4.36
CA VAL A 288 -11.67 1.78 -5.53
C VAL A 288 -12.07 0.69 -6.52
N LYS A 289 -13.08 -0.12 -6.19
CA LYS A 289 -13.59 -1.22 -7.00
C LYS A 289 -14.87 -0.85 -7.74
N SER A 290 -15.42 0.35 -7.48
CA SER A 290 -16.63 0.88 -8.10
C SER A 290 -16.33 1.92 -9.16
N TYR A 291 -17.10 1.94 -10.23
CA TYR A 291 -17.11 3.01 -11.24
C TYR A 291 -17.80 4.28 -10.75
N TYR A 292 -18.55 4.21 -9.66
CA TYR A 292 -19.16 5.38 -9.04
C TYR A 292 -18.08 6.30 -8.47
N ILE A 293 -18.18 7.57 -8.75
CA ILE A 293 -17.30 8.61 -8.18
C ILE A 293 -18.11 9.28 -7.07
N GLU A 294 -17.63 9.10 -5.86
CA GLU A 294 -18.26 9.68 -4.67
C GLU A 294 -18.34 11.21 -4.77
N THR A 295 -19.42 11.78 -4.25
CA THR A 295 -19.52 13.22 -4.00
C THR A 295 -18.89 13.57 -2.63
N PRO A 296 -18.56 14.84 -2.38
CA PRO A 296 -18.14 15.28 -1.04
C PRO A 296 -19.16 14.95 0.06
N GLU A 297 -20.45 14.99 -0.27
CA GLU A 297 -21.55 14.66 0.64
C GLU A 297 -21.59 13.17 0.97
N ASP A 298 -21.34 12.28 -0.01
CA ASP A 298 -21.20 10.84 0.23
C ASP A 298 -20.07 10.56 1.20
N ILE A 299 -18.90 11.17 0.95
CA ILE A 299 -17.73 11.06 1.83
C ILE A 299 -18.08 11.58 3.23
N ALA A 300 -18.67 12.76 3.35
CA ALA A 300 -19.04 13.32 4.65
C ALA A 300 -20.03 12.41 5.42
N ALA A 301 -21.00 11.82 4.74
CA ALA A 301 -21.94 10.87 5.34
C ALA A 301 -21.21 9.61 5.87
N ARG A 302 -20.30 9.04 5.07
CA ARG A 302 -19.48 7.88 5.48
C ARG A 302 -18.58 8.21 6.67
N VAL A 303 -17.94 9.38 6.67
CA VAL A 303 -17.10 9.86 7.78
C VAL A 303 -17.90 10.00 9.06
N ARG A 304 -19.11 10.59 9.01
CA ARG A 304 -19.97 10.72 10.21
C ARG A 304 -20.36 9.37 10.80
N ARG A 305 -20.62 8.36 9.95
CA ARG A 305 -20.84 6.98 10.44
C ARG A 305 -19.61 6.43 11.16
N CYS A 306 -18.41 6.68 10.66
CA CYS A 306 -17.19 6.25 11.35
C CYS A 306 -16.98 6.99 12.68
N LEU A 307 -17.37 8.28 12.76
CA LEU A 307 -17.26 9.08 13.98
C LEU A 307 -18.22 8.63 15.11
N GLU A 308 -19.22 7.82 14.82
CA GLU A 308 -20.04 7.15 15.84
C GLU A 308 -19.22 6.09 16.62
N HIS A 309 -18.09 5.63 16.07
CA HIS A 309 -17.25 4.57 16.60
C HIS A 309 -15.83 5.01 16.98
N VAL A 310 -15.32 6.06 16.36
CA VAL A 310 -13.92 6.49 16.45
C VAL A 310 -13.81 7.98 16.65
N PRO A 311 -13.01 8.46 17.63
CA PRO A 311 -12.72 9.88 17.78
C PRO A 311 -12.04 10.47 16.53
N ALA A 312 -12.33 11.72 16.22
CA ALA A 312 -11.86 12.38 15.00
C ALA A 312 -10.33 12.48 14.90
N ASP A 313 -9.63 12.55 16.02
CA ASP A 313 -8.17 12.59 16.13
C ASP A 313 -7.49 11.21 15.92
N ARG A 314 -8.28 10.13 15.99
CA ARG A 314 -7.85 8.75 15.72
C ARG A 314 -8.27 8.23 14.35
N LEU A 315 -9.13 8.96 13.64
CA LEU A 315 -9.67 8.56 12.36
C LEU A 315 -8.85 9.14 11.21
N VAL A 316 -8.26 8.27 10.41
CA VAL A 316 -7.61 8.62 9.14
C VAL A 316 -8.50 8.19 7.99
N LEU A 317 -8.60 9.02 6.95
CA LEU A 317 -9.46 8.80 5.80
C LEU A 317 -8.61 8.41 4.59
N ALA A 318 -8.91 7.27 3.98
CA ALA A 318 -8.15 6.78 2.83
C ALA A 318 -9.08 6.10 1.80
N PRO A 319 -8.62 5.82 0.59
CA PRO A 319 -9.27 4.84 -0.28
C PRO A 319 -9.15 3.42 0.30
N ASP A 320 -10.06 2.52 -0.09
CA ASP A 320 -10.06 1.10 0.34
C ASP A 320 -8.76 0.36 0.03
N CYS A 321 -8.12 0.71 -1.05
CA CYS A 321 -6.89 0.10 -1.55
C CYS A 321 -6.17 1.09 -2.47
N GLY A 322 -5.06 0.68 -3.10
CA GLY A 322 -4.43 1.45 -4.16
C GLY A 322 -5.38 1.75 -5.33
N LEU A 323 -5.22 2.90 -5.95
CA LEU A 323 -6.08 3.41 -7.03
C LEU A 323 -5.64 2.97 -8.43
N SER A 324 -4.56 2.21 -8.57
CA SER A 324 -3.94 1.87 -9.86
C SER A 324 -4.88 1.23 -10.90
N GLN A 325 -5.98 0.59 -10.46
CA GLN A 325 -7.01 0.01 -11.35
C GLN A 325 -8.06 1.00 -11.82
N THR A 326 -8.13 2.14 -11.18
CA THR A 326 -9.07 3.19 -11.53
C THR A 326 -8.48 4.03 -12.65
N ALA A 327 -9.26 4.45 -13.64
CA ALA A 327 -8.78 5.40 -14.63
C ALA A 327 -8.30 6.69 -13.95
N ARG A 328 -7.16 7.26 -14.37
CA ARG A 328 -6.55 8.40 -13.68
C ARG A 328 -7.49 9.60 -13.49
N TRP A 329 -8.31 9.92 -14.49
CA TRP A 329 -9.30 11.00 -14.37
C TRP A 329 -10.34 10.73 -13.27
N ALA A 330 -10.75 9.48 -13.08
CA ALA A 330 -11.68 9.08 -12.02
C ALA A 330 -10.97 9.06 -10.65
N ALA A 331 -9.74 8.55 -10.57
CA ALA A 331 -8.92 8.58 -9.36
C ALA A 331 -8.75 10.00 -8.83
N ARG A 332 -8.43 10.97 -9.70
CA ARG A 332 -8.35 12.39 -9.34
C ARG A 332 -9.66 12.92 -8.73
N ARG A 333 -10.80 12.61 -9.34
CA ARG A 333 -12.11 13.03 -8.82
C ARG A 333 -12.43 12.39 -7.47
N LYS A 334 -12.10 11.12 -7.30
CA LYS A 334 -12.28 10.41 -6.04
C LYS A 334 -11.44 11.02 -4.92
N LEU A 335 -10.18 11.36 -5.18
CA LEU A 335 -9.32 12.03 -4.19
C LEU A 335 -9.80 13.45 -3.87
N LEU A 336 -10.25 14.21 -4.86
CA LEU A 336 -10.85 15.53 -4.64
C LEU A 336 -12.11 15.42 -3.75
N ALA A 337 -12.98 14.45 -4.01
CA ALA A 337 -14.16 14.19 -3.20
C ALA A 337 -13.80 13.79 -1.78
N LEU A 338 -12.78 12.92 -1.59
CA LEU A 338 -12.27 12.52 -0.29
C LEU A 338 -11.87 13.74 0.56
N CYS A 339 -11.01 14.60 0.02
CA CYS A 339 -10.50 15.77 0.74
C CYS A 339 -11.60 16.82 0.98
N ALA A 340 -12.48 17.06 -0.02
CA ALA A 340 -13.61 17.97 0.12
C ALA A 340 -14.61 17.49 1.17
N GLY A 341 -14.94 16.18 1.19
CA GLY A 341 -15.81 15.58 2.20
C GLY A 341 -15.21 15.63 3.59
N ALA A 342 -13.91 15.38 3.73
CA ALA A 342 -13.18 15.55 4.99
C ALA A 342 -13.29 17.00 5.50
N ALA A 343 -13.11 17.99 4.60
CA ALA A 343 -13.22 19.41 4.93
C ALA A 343 -14.65 19.81 5.33
N LEU A 344 -15.69 19.19 4.76
CA LEU A 344 -17.07 19.40 5.18
C LEU A 344 -17.28 18.98 6.64
N VAL A 345 -16.77 17.84 7.04
CA VAL A 345 -16.91 17.34 8.40
C VAL A 345 -16.01 18.10 9.38
N ARG A 346 -14.76 18.39 9.02
CA ARG A 346 -13.83 19.18 9.86
C ARG A 346 -14.42 20.51 10.32
N ARG A 347 -15.26 21.16 9.49
CA ARG A 347 -15.93 22.43 9.85
C ARG A 347 -17.01 22.29 10.91
N THR A 348 -17.44 21.08 11.22
CA THR A 348 -18.53 20.78 12.16
C THR A 348 -18.04 20.05 13.40
N LEU A 349 -16.73 19.77 13.52
CA LEU A 349 -16.09 19.27 14.74
C LEU A 349 -15.81 20.41 15.72
#